data_e3b3431cac9f9ee3b26a0b47e4fb86f3
#
_entry.id   e3b3431cac9f9ee3b26a0b47e4fb86f3
#
_cell.length_a   1.000
_cell.length_b   1.000
_cell.length_c   1.000
_cell.angle_alpha   90.00
_cell.angle_beta   90.00
_cell.angle_gamma   90.00
#
_symmetry.space_group_name_H-M   'P 1'
#
loop_
_entity.id
_entity.type
_entity.pdbx_description
1 polymer ?
#
loop_
_entity_poly.entity_id
_entity_poly.type
_entity_poly.pdbx_seq_one_letter_code
_entity_poly.pdbx_strand_id
1 'polypeptide(L)'
;MKITPKNHEKVFAKDELLVTKTDLQGKITYANRGFMDIVEMDERVLIGAPHNIIRHPDMPKIIFKYLWSYLQNGEEIHAYVKNICADGSFYWVMANVTPSYINNKVVGYHSSRRNPTPKAMEVIKPLYEKLLQAEKSGGISASEKLMNDLLKEKGVRYDEFILSF
;
A
#
# COMPACT_ATOMS: atom_id res chain seq x y z
N MET A 1 7.54 4.18 -17.50
CA MET A 1 6.50 3.60 -18.40
C MET A 1 5.13 4.01 -17.88
N LYS A 2 4.26 4.58 -18.71
CA LYS A 2 2.90 4.95 -18.29
C LYS A 2 1.97 3.75 -18.53
N ILE A 3 1.53 3.11 -17.46
CA ILE A 3 0.60 1.97 -17.52
C ILE A 3 -0.82 2.51 -17.54
N THR A 4 -1.64 2.04 -18.49
CA THR A 4 -3.06 2.40 -18.55
C THR A 4 -3.86 1.42 -17.69
N PRO A 5 -4.57 1.90 -16.65
CA PRO A 5 -5.36 1.03 -15.79
C PRO A 5 -6.49 0.33 -16.55
N LYS A 6 -6.73 -0.93 -16.24
CA LYS A 6 -7.85 -1.75 -16.71
C LYS A 6 -8.73 -2.13 -15.52
N ASN A 7 -10.02 -2.29 -15.75
CA ASN A 7 -10.93 -2.79 -14.73
C ASN A 7 -10.91 -4.34 -14.67
N HIS A 8 -9.74 -4.88 -14.37
CA HIS A 8 -9.52 -6.32 -14.21
C HIS A 8 -8.73 -6.59 -12.93
N GLU A 9 -9.36 -7.25 -11.96
CA GLU A 9 -8.73 -7.61 -10.69
C GLU A 9 -8.04 -8.98 -10.79
N LYS A 10 -6.75 -9.02 -10.45
CA LYS A 10 -6.02 -10.27 -10.23
C LYS A 10 -6.12 -10.69 -8.77
N VAL A 11 -6.25 -11.98 -8.57
CA VAL A 11 -6.26 -12.60 -7.24
C VAL A 11 -5.10 -13.59 -7.16
N PHE A 12 -4.38 -13.60 -6.06
CA PHE A 12 -3.31 -14.56 -5.79
C PHE A 12 -3.71 -15.51 -4.64
N ALA A 13 -2.95 -16.59 -4.44
CA ALA A 13 -3.27 -17.60 -3.43
C ALA A 13 -3.32 -17.01 -2.02
N LYS A 14 -4.24 -17.51 -1.17
CA LYS A 14 -4.45 -16.99 0.19
C LYS A 14 -3.24 -17.18 1.12
N ASP A 15 -2.44 -18.20 0.87
CA ASP A 15 -1.24 -18.56 1.61
C ASP A 15 0.04 -17.98 1.00
N GLU A 16 -0.07 -17.25 -0.12
CA GLU A 16 1.05 -16.61 -0.77
C GLU A 16 1.36 -15.25 -0.13
N LEU A 17 2.64 -15.01 0.13
CA LEU A 17 3.15 -13.71 0.57
C LEU A 17 3.90 -13.03 -0.57
N LEU A 18 3.56 -11.77 -0.83
CA LEU A 18 4.25 -10.90 -1.77
C LEU A 18 5.23 -10.03 -0.99
N VAL A 19 6.52 -10.23 -1.19
CA VAL A 19 7.57 -9.57 -0.39
C VAL A 19 8.43 -8.67 -1.26
N THR A 20 8.64 -7.43 -0.78
CA THR A 20 9.63 -6.50 -1.33
C THR A 20 10.44 -5.87 -0.21
N LYS A 21 11.67 -5.46 -0.51
CA LYS A 21 12.48 -4.58 0.33
C LYS A 21 12.85 -3.34 -0.46
N THR A 22 13.03 -2.24 0.25
CA THR A 22 13.50 -0.97 -0.34
C THR A 22 14.65 -0.40 0.46
N ASP A 23 15.39 0.51 -0.15
CA ASP A 23 16.28 1.42 0.56
C ASP A 23 15.48 2.55 1.26
N LEU A 24 16.19 3.50 1.88
CA LEU A 24 15.58 4.65 2.56
C LEU A 24 14.85 5.61 1.61
N GLN A 25 15.20 5.62 0.34
CA GLN A 25 14.58 6.43 -0.70
C GLN A 25 13.35 5.75 -1.32
N GLY A 26 13.01 4.54 -0.88
CA GLY A 26 11.90 3.77 -1.42
C GLY A 26 12.19 3.08 -2.75
N LYS A 27 13.47 2.94 -3.13
CA LYS A 27 13.87 2.14 -4.30
C LYS A 27 13.89 0.67 -3.94
N ILE A 28 13.35 -0.17 -4.80
CA ILE A 28 13.27 -1.62 -4.60
C ILE A 28 14.66 -2.22 -4.62
N THR A 29 15.02 -2.96 -3.57
CA THR A 29 16.28 -3.70 -3.44
C THR A 29 16.09 -5.21 -3.49
N TYR A 30 14.85 -5.68 -3.28
CA TYR A 30 14.48 -7.08 -3.33
C TYR A 30 13.00 -7.22 -3.71
N ALA A 31 12.69 -8.24 -4.48
CA ALA A 31 11.32 -8.68 -4.78
C ALA A 31 11.30 -10.21 -4.83
N ASN A 32 10.32 -10.85 -4.16
CA ASN A 32 10.19 -12.29 -4.25
C ASN A 32 9.48 -12.71 -5.54
N ARG A 33 9.51 -14.00 -5.85
CA ARG A 33 8.95 -14.55 -7.08
C ARG A 33 7.46 -14.25 -7.22
N GLY A 34 6.67 -14.46 -6.16
CA GLY A 34 5.23 -14.21 -6.18
C GLY A 34 4.89 -12.75 -6.51
N PHE A 35 5.68 -11.80 -5.98
CA PHE A 35 5.51 -10.40 -6.32
C PHE A 35 5.82 -10.12 -7.80
N MET A 36 6.93 -10.64 -8.32
CA MET A 36 7.29 -10.48 -9.73
C MET A 36 6.23 -11.07 -10.67
N ASP A 37 5.70 -12.24 -10.32
CA ASP A 37 4.70 -12.93 -11.12
C ASP A 37 3.36 -12.17 -11.18
N ILE A 38 2.87 -11.63 -10.06
CA ILE A 38 1.60 -10.90 -10.06
C ILE A 38 1.69 -9.56 -10.76
N VAL A 39 2.80 -8.82 -10.59
CA VAL A 39 2.98 -7.52 -11.26
C VAL A 39 3.37 -7.65 -12.72
N GLU A 40 3.77 -8.87 -13.15
CA GLU A 40 4.28 -9.14 -14.50
C GLU A 40 5.48 -8.27 -14.87
N MET A 41 6.37 -8.08 -13.91
CA MET A 41 7.62 -7.36 -14.08
C MET A 41 8.77 -8.23 -13.58
N ASP A 42 9.83 -8.32 -14.38
CA ASP A 42 11.02 -9.06 -13.97
C ASP A 42 11.93 -8.23 -13.04
N GLU A 43 12.90 -8.92 -12.45
CA GLU A 43 13.85 -8.31 -11.50
C GLU A 43 14.58 -7.11 -12.08
N ARG A 44 14.92 -7.12 -13.37
CA ARG A 44 15.65 -6.03 -14.04
C ARG A 44 14.85 -4.75 -14.11
N VAL A 45 13.52 -4.85 -14.17
CA VAL A 45 12.62 -3.69 -14.16
C VAL A 45 12.42 -3.17 -12.75
N LEU A 46 12.33 -4.08 -11.78
CA LEU A 46 11.95 -3.76 -10.40
C LEU A 46 13.11 -3.24 -9.57
N ILE A 47 14.29 -3.89 -9.62
CA ILE A 47 15.42 -3.49 -8.77
C ILE A 47 15.94 -2.10 -9.17
N GLY A 48 16.03 -1.22 -8.19
CA GLY A 48 16.40 0.19 -8.38
C GLY A 48 15.26 1.11 -8.78
N ALA A 49 14.10 0.56 -9.19
CA ALA A 49 12.92 1.37 -9.46
C ALA A 49 12.28 1.88 -8.15
N PRO A 50 11.68 3.08 -8.15
CA PRO A 50 10.91 3.52 -7.01
C PRO A 50 9.68 2.63 -6.83
N HIS A 51 9.34 2.29 -5.58
CA HIS A 51 8.24 1.36 -5.29
C HIS A 51 6.88 1.85 -5.82
N ASN A 52 6.73 3.14 -6.06
CA ASN A 52 5.53 3.73 -6.65
C ASN A 52 5.28 3.33 -8.13
N ILE A 53 6.21 2.59 -8.75
CA ILE A 53 6.02 2.02 -10.11
C ILE A 53 4.76 1.15 -10.18
N ILE A 54 4.37 0.53 -9.06
CA ILE A 54 3.18 -0.32 -8.96
C ILE A 54 1.99 0.37 -8.28
N ARG A 55 2.07 1.68 -7.99
CA ARG A 55 0.96 2.40 -7.37
C ARG A 55 -0.20 2.57 -8.35
N HIS A 56 -1.38 2.10 -7.96
CA HIS A 56 -2.58 2.36 -8.75
C HIS A 56 -3.01 3.83 -8.60
N PRO A 57 -3.46 4.49 -9.69
CA PRO A 57 -3.92 5.90 -9.63
C PRO A 57 -5.10 6.14 -8.67
N ASP A 58 -5.92 5.12 -8.41
CA ASP A 58 -7.05 5.20 -7.47
C ASP A 58 -6.64 5.04 -6.00
N MET A 59 -5.36 5.08 -5.67
CA MET A 59 -4.94 5.09 -4.27
C MET A 59 -5.00 6.50 -3.68
N PRO A 60 -5.73 6.68 -2.54
CA PRO A 60 -5.73 7.95 -1.83
C PRO A 60 -4.32 8.32 -1.34
N LYS A 61 -3.90 9.54 -1.56
CA LYS A 61 -2.57 10.03 -1.16
C LYS A 61 -2.37 10.02 0.35
N ILE A 62 -3.45 10.19 1.11
CA ILE A 62 -3.41 10.17 2.58
C ILE A 62 -2.86 8.85 3.13
N ILE A 63 -3.12 7.72 2.47
CA ILE A 63 -2.63 6.41 2.90
C ILE A 63 -1.09 6.37 2.86
N PHE A 64 -0.48 6.95 1.83
CA PHE A 64 0.99 7.05 1.74
C PHE A 64 1.57 8.08 2.71
N LYS A 65 0.83 9.14 3.03
CA LYS A 65 1.21 10.08 4.10
C LYS A 65 1.29 9.38 5.45
N TYR A 66 0.31 8.55 5.80
CA TYR A 66 0.35 7.72 7.01
C TYR A 66 1.52 6.75 6.98
N LEU A 67 1.71 6.03 5.87
CA LEU A 67 2.80 5.08 5.73
C LEU A 67 4.15 5.72 6.02
N TRP A 68 4.48 6.82 5.38
CA TRP A 68 5.75 7.52 5.60
C TRP A 68 5.87 8.10 7.00
N SER A 69 4.80 8.63 7.57
CA SER A 69 4.79 9.16 8.94
C SER A 69 5.15 8.07 9.97
N TYR A 70 4.55 6.89 9.88
CA TYR A 70 4.86 5.76 10.76
C TYR A 70 6.30 5.29 10.58
N LEU A 71 6.72 5.07 9.33
CA LEU A 71 8.07 4.58 9.05
C LEU A 71 9.18 5.55 9.46
N GLN A 72 8.99 6.85 9.28
CA GLN A 72 9.93 7.87 9.73
C GLN A 72 10.06 7.94 11.25
N ASN A 73 9.02 7.55 11.98
CA ASN A 73 9.04 7.42 13.44
C ASN A 73 9.60 6.07 13.92
N GLY A 74 10.05 5.20 13.01
CA GLY A 74 10.55 3.88 13.35
C GLY A 74 9.46 2.87 13.69
N GLU A 75 8.22 3.14 13.33
CA GLU A 75 7.05 2.30 13.59
C GLU A 75 6.66 1.48 12.37
N GLU A 76 6.08 0.30 12.60
CA GLU A 76 5.44 -0.46 11.54
C GLU A 76 4.07 0.11 11.19
N ILE A 77 3.59 -0.18 9.99
CA ILE A 77 2.25 0.18 9.56
C ILE A 77 1.59 -0.96 8.79
N HIS A 78 0.29 -1.11 8.98
CA HIS A 78 -0.59 -1.94 8.17
C HIS A 78 -1.46 -1.05 7.29
N ALA A 79 -1.61 -1.40 6.02
CA ALA A 79 -2.45 -0.65 5.09
C ALA A 79 -3.04 -1.56 4.02
N TYR A 80 -4.27 -1.27 3.62
CA TYR A 80 -4.84 -1.85 2.40
C TYR A 80 -4.37 -1.04 1.21
N VAL A 81 -3.84 -1.72 0.20
CA VAL A 81 -3.23 -1.08 -0.97
C VAL A 81 -3.77 -1.69 -2.25
N LYS A 82 -4.16 -0.85 -3.20
CA LYS A 82 -4.46 -1.22 -4.58
C LYS A 82 -3.22 -0.96 -5.41
N ASN A 83 -2.72 -1.99 -6.07
CA ASN A 83 -1.54 -1.93 -6.92
C ASN A 83 -1.91 -2.18 -8.38
N ILE A 84 -1.08 -1.71 -9.31
CA ILE A 84 -1.23 -1.93 -10.74
C ILE A 84 -0.15 -2.88 -11.26
N CYS A 85 -0.52 -3.76 -12.21
CA CYS A 85 0.36 -4.66 -12.91
C CYS A 85 0.84 -4.08 -14.24
N ALA A 86 1.86 -4.67 -14.85
CA ALA A 86 2.40 -4.22 -16.14
C ALA A 86 1.35 -4.21 -17.27
N ASP A 87 0.42 -5.16 -17.26
CA ASP A 87 -0.67 -5.25 -18.24
C ASP A 87 -1.83 -4.28 -17.99
N GLY A 88 -1.78 -3.49 -16.90
CA GLY A 88 -2.82 -2.54 -16.47
C GLY A 88 -3.88 -3.12 -15.54
N SER A 89 -3.92 -4.42 -15.31
CA SER A 89 -4.77 -5.02 -14.28
C SER A 89 -4.34 -4.59 -12.88
N PHE A 90 -5.17 -4.83 -11.87
CA PHE A 90 -4.89 -4.44 -10.50
C PHE A 90 -5.09 -5.59 -9.52
N TYR A 91 -4.54 -5.44 -8.34
CA TYR A 91 -4.77 -6.36 -7.23
C TYR A 91 -4.79 -5.58 -5.91
N TRP A 92 -5.50 -6.14 -4.93
CA TRP A 92 -5.56 -5.60 -3.58
C TRP A 92 -4.71 -6.43 -2.63
N VAL A 93 -4.08 -5.76 -1.69
CA VAL A 93 -3.29 -6.39 -0.63
C VAL A 93 -3.58 -5.76 0.73
N MET A 94 -3.42 -6.56 1.77
CA MET A 94 -3.14 -6.10 3.12
C MET A 94 -1.62 -6.09 3.29
N ALA A 95 -1.04 -4.91 3.35
CA ALA A 95 0.41 -4.72 3.47
C ALA A 95 0.81 -4.48 4.93
N ASN A 96 1.88 -5.13 5.36
CA ASN A 96 2.63 -4.78 6.57
C ASN A 96 4.00 -4.27 6.16
N VAL A 97 4.34 -3.04 6.53
CA VAL A 97 5.62 -2.41 6.23
C VAL A 97 6.35 -2.11 7.52
N THR A 98 7.60 -2.54 7.60
CA THR A 98 8.47 -2.39 8.78
C THR A 98 9.79 -1.76 8.41
N PRO A 99 10.40 -0.94 9.30
CA PRO A 99 11.78 -0.50 9.13
C PRO A 99 12.74 -1.67 9.29
N SER A 100 13.80 -1.68 8.48
CA SER A 100 14.91 -2.64 8.59
C SER A 100 16.12 -1.97 9.24
N TYR A 101 16.75 -2.65 10.21
CA TYR A 101 17.83 -2.10 11.01
C TYR A 101 19.14 -2.84 10.77
N ILE A 102 20.25 -2.07 10.72
CA ILE A 102 21.63 -2.57 10.87
C ILE A 102 22.30 -1.68 11.91
N ASN A 103 22.87 -2.29 12.96
CA ASN A 103 23.53 -1.56 14.06
C ASN A 103 22.65 -0.43 14.64
N ASN A 104 21.38 -0.74 14.91
CA ASN A 104 20.35 0.19 15.45
C ASN A 104 20.03 1.40 14.54
N LYS A 105 20.42 1.37 13.28
CA LYS A 105 20.09 2.38 12.27
C LYS A 105 19.13 1.80 11.24
N VAL A 106 18.11 2.56 10.88
CA VAL A 106 17.21 2.20 9.78
C VAL A 106 17.98 2.29 8.47
N VAL A 107 18.00 1.21 7.70
CA VAL A 107 18.71 1.11 6.41
C VAL A 107 17.77 0.92 5.22
N GLY A 108 16.51 0.70 5.47
CA GLY A 108 15.50 0.48 4.45
C GLY A 108 14.19 0.00 5.07
N TYR A 109 13.31 -0.51 4.21
CA TYR A 109 11.98 -0.97 4.62
C TYR A 109 11.70 -2.35 4.03
N HIS A 110 10.94 -3.14 4.80
CA HIS A 110 10.49 -4.47 4.41
C HIS A 110 8.96 -4.46 4.33
N SER A 111 8.40 -4.94 3.23
CA SER A 111 6.97 -5.06 3.06
C SER A 111 6.57 -6.48 2.75
N SER A 112 5.70 -7.06 3.55
CA SER A 112 5.00 -8.30 3.26
C SER A 112 3.52 -8.03 3.02
N ARG A 113 2.94 -8.71 2.03
CA ARG A 113 1.58 -8.48 1.56
C ARG A 113 0.86 -9.80 1.41
N ARG A 114 -0.38 -9.82 1.84
CA ARG A 114 -1.29 -10.97 1.71
C ARG A 114 -2.62 -10.52 1.12
N ASN A 115 -3.44 -11.48 0.73
CA ASN A 115 -4.81 -11.19 0.32
C ASN A 115 -5.59 -10.53 1.45
N PRO A 116 -6.31 -9.44 1.17
CA PRO A 116 -7.26 -8.89 2.12
C PRO A 116 -8.48 -9.81 2.26
N THR A 117 -9.16 -9.75 3.41
CA THR A 117 -10.41 -10.46 3.59
C THR A 117 -11.53 -9.81 2.78
N PRO A 118 -12.55 -10.57 2.31
CA PRO A 118 -13.72 -9.97 1.67
C PRO A 118 -14.42 -8.92 2.54
N LYS A 119 -14.50 -9.17 3.85
CA LYS A 119 -15.07 -8.23 4.82
C LYS A 119 -14.31 -6.89 4.84
N ALA A 120 -12.99 -6.94 4.82
CA ALA A 120 -12.16 -5.73 4.74
C ALA A 120 -12.45 -4.94 3.45
N MET A 121 -12.57 -5.62 2.32
CA MET A 121 -12.82 -4.97 1.03
C MET A 121 -14.19 -4.30 0.96
N GLU A 122 -15.21 -4.85 1.61
CA GLU A 122 -16.55 -4.22 1.72
C GLU A 122 -16.50 -2.86 2.44
N VAL A 123 -15.54 -2.66 3.33
CA VAL A 123 -15.35 -1.41 4.08
C VAL A 123 -14.34 -0.49 3.38
N ILE A 124 -13.21 -1.04 2.96
CA ILE A 124 -12.08 -0.25 2.45
C ILE A 124 -12.35 0.33 1.06
N LYS A 125 -12.94 -0.43 0.15
CA LYS A 125 -13.23 0.07 -1.22
C LYS A 125 -14.11 1.33 -1.18
N PRO A 126 -15.29 1.35 -0.49
CA PRO A 126 -16.08 2.57 -0.40
C PRO A 126 -15.39 3.71 0.34
N LEU A 127 -14.62 3.41 1.39
CA LEU A 127 -13.85 4.41 2.12
C LEU A 127 -12.82 5.09 1.21
N TYR A 128 -12.06 4.32 0.44
CA TYR A 128 -11.03 4.86 -0.47
C TYR A 128 -11.65 5.70 -1.58
N GLU A 129 -12.82 5.34 -2.09
CA GLU A 129 -13.58 6.18 -3.03
C GLU A 129 -13.94 7.55 -2.43
N LYS A 130 -14.41 7.58 -1.18
CA LYS A 130 -14.70 8.82 -0.46
C LYS A 130 -13.45 9.67 -0.23
N LEU A 131 -12.34 9.03 0.16
CA LEU A 131 -11.04 9.72 0.34
C LEU A 131 -10.55 10.33 -0.97
N LEU A 132 -10.63 9.59 -2.09
CA LEU A 132 -10.27 10.08 -3.42
C LEU A 132 -11.13 11.27 -3.86
N GLN A 133 -12.45 11.23 -3.61
CA GLN A 133 -13.33 12.35 -3.90
C GLN A 133 -12.98 13.59 -3.06
N ALA A 134 -12.69 13.40 -1.77
CA ALA A 134 -12.22 14.48 -0.92
C ALA A 134 -10.90 15.08 -1.41
N GLU A 135 -9.96 14.26 -1.86
CA GLU A 135 -8.68 14.74 -2.43
C GLU A 135 -8.85 15.53 -3.73
N LYS A 136 -9.80 15.16 -4.57
CA LYS A 136 -10.10 15.89 -5.81
C LYS A 136 -10.62 17.30 -5.54
N SER A 137 -11.42 17.49 -4.49
CA SER A 137 -12.03 18.78 -4.15
C SER A 137 -11.20 19.63 -3.19
N GLY A 138 -10.44 19.02 -2.27
CA GLY A 138 -9.76 19.75 -1.20
C GLY A 138 -8.33 19.25 -0.88
N GLY A 139 -7.74 18.39 -1.71
CA GLY A 139 -6.39 17.86 -1.52
C GLY A 139 -6.28 16.86 -0.37
N ILE A 140 -5.04 16.56 0.02
CA ILE A 140 -4.74 15.59 1.10
C ILE A 140 -5.34 16.04 2.44
N SER A 141 -5.38 17.34 2.72
CA SER A 141 -5.96 17.86 3.96
C SER A 141 -7.44 17.51 4.11
N ALA A 142 -8.20 17.47 3.01
CA ALA A 142 -9.61 17.08 3.02
C ALA A 142 -9.78 15.58 3.30
N SER A 143 -8.98 14.72 2.70
CA SER A 143 -9.00 13.28 2.98
C SER A 143 -8.49 12.96 4.38
N GLU A 144 -7.48 13.68 4.86
CA GLU A 144 -6.99 13.56 6.24
C GLU A 144 -8.07 13.91 7.26
N LYS A 145 -8.79 15.02 7.04
CA LYS A 145 -9.91 15.41 7.88
C LYS A 145 -11.00 14.35 7.90
N LEU A 146 -11.39 13.85 6.73
CA LEU A 146 -12.40 12.79 6.61
C LEU A 146 -11.98 11.53 7.37
N MET A 147 -10.73 11.11 7.25
CA MET A 147 -10.22 9.94 7.96
C MET A 147 -10.17 10.17 9.48
N ASN A 148 -9.72 11.33 9.93
CA ASN A 148 -9.68 11.68 11.34
C ASN A 148 -11.09 11.72 11.95
N ASP A 149 -12.07 12.29 11.26
CA ASP A 149 -13.46 12.33 11.70
C ASP A 149 -14.04 10.91 11.82
N LEU A 150 -13.75 10.02 10.85
CA LEU A 150 -14.16 8.61 10.90
C LEU A 150 -13.56 7.87 12.10
N LEU A 151 -12.26 8.01 12.33
CA LEU A 151 -11.56 7.36 13.45
C LEU A 151 -12.06 7.87 14.80
N LYS A 152 -12.32 9.17 14.91
CA LYS A 152 -12.90 9.79 16.10
C LYS A 152 -14.32 9.31 16.37
N GLU A 153 -15.17 9.22 15.34
CA GLU A 153 -16.53 8.70 15.47
C GLU A 153 -16.52 7.25 15.97
N LYS A 154 -15.60 6.43 15.48
CA LYS A 154 -15.44 5.04 15.92
C LYS A 154 -14.70 4.88 17.26
N GLY A 155 -14.05 5.93 17.76
CA GLY A 155 -13.27 5.90 18.99
C GLY A 155 -12.05 4.99 18.92
N VAL A 156 -11.43 4.84 17.75
CA VAL A 156 -10.26 3.97 17.51
C VAL A 156 -9.12 4.73 16.83
N ARG A 157 -7.92 4.19 16.97
CA ARG A 157 -6.75 4.66 16.21
C ARG A 157 -6.74 4.03 14.80
N TYR A 158 -5.90 4.57 13.92
CA TYR A 158 -5.76 4.07 12.55
C TYR A 158 -5.38 2.57 12.50
N ASP A 159 -4.37 2.17 13.25
CA ASP A 159 -3.91 0.78 13.32
C ASP A 159 -4.98 -0.18 13.87
N GLU A 160 -5.69 0.22 14.91
CA GLU A 160 -6.83 -0.54 15.45
C GLU A 160 -7.94 -0.71 14.41
N PHE A 161 -8.25 0.35 13.67
CA PHE A 161 -9.25 0.31 12.60
C PHE A 161 -8.84 -0.65 11.48
N ILE A 162 -7.61 -0.55 10.97
CA ILE A 162 -7.12 -1.39 9.88
C ILE A 162 -7.05 -2.86 10.28
N LEU A 163 -6.69 -3.16 11.52
CA LEU A 163 -6.56 -4.53 12.02
C LEU A 163 -7.87 -5.15 12.51
N SER A 164 -8.97 -4.42 12.46
CA SER A 164 -10.29 -4.88 12.93
C SER A 164 -11.07 -5.75 11.93
N PHE A 165 -10.57 -5.95 10.71
CA PHE A 165 -11.26 -6.67 9.62
C PHE A 165 -10.75 -8.07 9.38
#